data_4a6527cfcbba62bdea6b0fb920917cab
#
_entry.id   4a6527cfcbba62bdea6b0fb920917cab
#
_cell.length_a   1.000
_cell.length_b   1.000
_cell.length_c   1.000
_cell.angle_alpha   90.00
_cell.angle_beta   90.00
_cell.angle_gamma   90.00
#
_symmetry.space_group_name_H-M   'P 1'
#
loop_
_entity.id
_entity.type
_entity.pdbx_description
1 polymer ?
#
loop_
_entity_poly.entity_id
_entity_poly.type
_entity_poly.pdbx_seq_one_letter_code
_entity_poly.pdbx_strand_id
1 'polypeptide(L)'
;MRLAVICAMDIEAKSLIDLLDQKEIVKILDKTFYYGKIKNEDVAVAVSGIGKVASGITTTLLIEHFKPDIVINSGIAGGYNKVKTLDLVIASDVAYYDVDLTADNQEFGALQGLPKYFPASKEMLEKAQKNVKNYCLGTIITADV
;
A
#
# COMPACT_ATOMS: atom_id res chain seq x y z
N MET A 1 -16.85 4.41 7.67
CA MET A 1 -15.97 3.62 6.77
C MET A 1 -14.72 3.23 7.56
N ARG A 2 -14.22 2.02 7.37
CA ARG A 2 -13.00 1.52 8.05
C ARG A 2 -11.85 1.54 7.07
N LEU A 3 -10.87 2.39 7.29
CA LEU A 3 -9.70 2.55 6.43
C LEU A 3 -8.49 1.89 7.06
N ALA A 4 -7.73 1.15 6.28
CA ALA A 4 -6.43 0.65 6.69
C ALA A 4 -5.33 1.27 5.82
N VAL A 5 -4.25 1.71 6.46
CA VAL A 5 -3.06 2.21 5.75
C VAL A 5 -1.87 1.36 6.15
N ILE A 6 -1.15 0.86 5.15
CA ILE A 6 0.08 0.10 5.34
C ILE A 6 1.25 0.92 4.82
N CYS A 7 2.27 1.03 5.64
CA CYS A 7 3.55 1.65 5.32
C CYS A 7 4.68 0.63 5.54
N ALA A 8 5.75 0.70 4.76
CA ALA A 8 6.88 -0.20 4.94
C ALA A 8 7.76 0.19 6.14
N MET A 9 7.84 1.48 6.45
CA MET A 9 8.75 2.04 7.44
C MET A 9 8.03 2.95 8.44
N ASP A 10 8.57 3.03 9.66
CA ASP A 10 8.03 3.90 10.71
C ASP A 10 7.99 5.38 10.30
N ILE A 11 9.01 5.85 9.56
CA ILE A 11 9.08 7.22 9.09
C ILE A 11 7.94 7.57 8.13
N GLU A 12 7.49 6.61 7.32
CA GLU A 12 6.37 6.79 6.39
C GLU A 12 5.03 6.84 7.13
N ALA A 13 4.89 6.03 8.18
CA ALA A 13 3.67 5.90 8.96
C ALA A 13 3.50 7.03 9.99
N LYS A 14 4.60 7.66 10.44
CA LYS A 14 4.63 8.56 11.58
C LYS A 14 3.56 9.66 11.52
N SER A 15 3.49 10.38 10.43
CA SER A 15 2.52 11.50 10.30
C SER A 15 1.08 11.02 10.35
N LEU A 16 0.77 9.83 9.84
CA LEU A 16 -0.56 9.22 9.89
C LEU A 16 -0.89 8.78 11.31
N ILE A 17 0.07 8.16 12.01
CA ILE A 17 -0.09 7.73 13.40
C ILE A 17 -0.31 8.93 14.31
N ASP A 18 0.37 10.05 14.07
CA ASP A 18 0.25 11.28 14.86
C ASP A 18 -1.14 11.96 14.65
N LEU A 19 -1.80 11.71 13.51
CA LEU A 19 -3.15 12.22 13.22
C LEU A 19 -4.28 11.39 13.86
N LEU A 20 -3.99 10.21 14.41
CA LEU A 20 -5.01 9.37 15.02
C LEU A 20 -5.51 9.94 16.35
N ASP A 21 -6.80 10.26 16.41
CA ASP A 21 -7.51 10.51 17.66
C ASP A 21 -7.89 9.16 18.33
N GLN A 22 -7.99 9.14 19.66
CA GLN A 22 -8.35 7.95 20.44
C GLN A 22 -7.46 6.74 20.12
N LYS A 23 -6.17 7.00 19.96
CA LYS A 23 -5.20 6.01 19.51
C LYS A 23 -5.05 4.84 20.48
N GLU A 24 -5.23 3.64 19.95
CA GLU A 24 -4.93 2.36 20.60
C GLU A 24 -3.80 1.65 19.86
N ILE A 25 -2.88 1.04 20.62
CA ILE A 25 -1.76 0.27 20.06
C ILE A 25 -2.02 -1.21 20.34
N VAL A 26 -2.12 -1.98 19.28
CA VAL A 26 -2.35 -3.43 19.34
C VAL A 26 -1.16 -4.16 18.75
N LYS A 27 -0.66 -5.16 19.47
CA LYS A 27 0.38 -6.07 18.96
C LYS A 27 -0.22 -7.42 18.63
N ILE A 28 0.06 -7.88 17.43
CA ILE A 28 -0.34 -9.21 16.94
C ILE A 28 0.91 -9.87 16.39
N LEU A 29 1.36 -10.94 17.04
CA LEU A 29 2.68 -11.54 16.79
C LEU A 29 3.78 -10.48 17.01
N ASP A 30 4.65 -10.30 16.03
CA ASP A 30 5.73 -9.29 16.01
C ASP A 30 5.32 -7.95 15.38
N LYS A 31 4.05 -7.82 14.94
CA LYS A 31 3.55 -6.62 14.23
C LYS A 31 2.81 -5.68 15.17
N THR A 32 3.00 -4.39 14.94
CA THR A 32 2.33 -3.32 15.68
C THR A 32 1.31 -2.62 14.78
N PHE A 33 0.10 -2.48 15.30
CA PHE A 33 -1.02 -1.82 14.64
C PHE A 33 -1.48 -0.64 15.49
N TYR A 34 -1.76 0.47 14.86
CA TYR A 34 -2.27 1.69 15.48
C TYR A 34 -3.70 1.90 15.03
N TYR A 35 -4.65 1.76 15.93
CA TYR A 35 -6.06 1.99 15.66
C TYR A 35 -6.48 3.34 16.23
N GLY A 36 -7.41 4.00 15.57
CA GLY A 36 -7.93 5.29 16.04
C GLY A 36 -8.94 5.87 15.05
N LYS A 37 -9.10 7.18 15.13
CA LYS A 37 -10.01 7.90 14.24
C LYS A 37 -9.30 9.05 13.54
N ILE A 38 -9.67 9.29 12.28
CA ILE A 38 -9.34 10.51 11.55
C ILE A 38 -10.67 11.06 11.02
N LYS A 39 -11.06 12.27 11.42
CA LYS A 39 -12.33 12.90 11.01
C LYS A 39 -13.55 11.99 11.16
N ASN A 40 -13.67 11.31 12.30
CA ASN A 40 -14.74 10.35 12.62
C ASN A 40 -14.75 9.03 11.84
N GLU A 41 -13.82 8.79 10.92
CA GLU A 41 -13.64 7.50 10.27
C GLU A 41 -12.72 6.61 11.11
N ASP A 42 -13.03 5.32 11.20
CA ASP A 42 -12.15 4.35 11.85
C ASP A 42 -10.94 4.08 10.96
N VAL A 43 -9.75 4.25 11.51
CA VAL A 43 -8.49 4.10 10.77
C VAL A 43 -7.55 3.17 11.51
N ALA A 44 -6.96 2.25 10.76
CA ALA A 44 -5.82 1.45 11.20
C ALA A 44 -4.58 1.83 10.42
N VAL A 45 -3.46 2.04 11.10
CA VAL A 45 -2.14 2.23 10.47
C VAL A 45 -1.24 1.08 10.90
N ALA A 46 -0.56 0.45 9.94
CA ALA A 46 0.36 -0.64 10.18
C ALA A 46 1.72 -0.36 9.53
N VAL A 47 2.78 -0.73 10.24
CA VAL A 47 4.15 -0.76 9.69
C VAL A 47 4.50 -2.21 9.39
N SER A 48 4.64 -2.53 8.11
CA SER A 48 4.84 -3.91 7.65
C SER A 48 6.28 -4.39 7.81
N GLY A 49 7.24 -3.49 7.73
CA GLY A 49 8.60 -3.81 7.33
C GLY A 49 8.74 -3.84 5.81
N ILE A 50 9.99 -3.91 5.34
CA ILE A 50 10.33 -3.94 3.92
C ILE A 50 10.19 -5.37 3.39
N GLY A 51 9.76 -5.51 2.15
CA GLY A 51 9.66 -6.77 1.43
C GLY A 51 8.24 -7.33 1.29
N LYS A 52 8.02 -8.10 0.23
CA LYS A 52 6.70 -8.64 -0.16
C LYS A 52 6.12 -9.58 0.90
N VAL A 53 6.95 -10.43 1.49
CA VAL A 53 6.52 -11.37 2.54
C VAL A 53 6.07 -10.63 3.79
N ALA A 54 6.85 -9.66 4.27
CA ALA A 54 6.51 -8.85 5.43
C ALA A 54 5.21 -8.06 5.21
N SER A 55 5.06 -7.44 4.04
CA SER A 55 3.86 -6.73 3.64
C SER A 55 2.64 -7.66 3.57
N GLY A 56 2.78 -8.85 2.97
CA GLY A 56 1.71 -9.84 2.86
C GLY A 56 1.21 -10.32 4.22
N ILE A 57 2.12 -10.68 5.12
CA ILE A 57 1.76 -11.09 6.50
C ILE A 57 1.01 -9.97 7.22
N THR A 58 1.56 -8.76 7.19
CA THR A 58 0.96 -7.61 7.88
C THR A 58 -0.41 -7.27 7.31
N THR A 59 -0.58 -7.30 5.99
CA THR A 59 -1.85 -7.06 5.32
C THR A 59 -2.90 -8.09 5.73
N THR A 60 -2.52 -9.37 5.76
CA THR A 60 -3.42 -10.46 6.18
C THR A 60 -3.90 -10.26 7.62
N LEU A 61 -2.97 -10.00 8.56
CA LEU A 61 -3.33 -9.74 9.95
C LEU A 61 -4.23 -8.50 10.09
N LEU A 62 -3.93 -7.45 9.35
CA LEU A 62 -4.72 -6.22 9.34
C LEU A 62 -6.16 -6.46 8.85
N ILE A 63 -6.32 -7.20 7.75
CA ILE A 63 -7.63 -7.55 7.21
C ILE A 63 -8.42 -8.42 8.20
N GLU A 64 -7.81 -9.45 8.77
CA GLU A 64 -8.48 -10.36 9.69
C GLU A 64 -8.92 -9.68 11.00
N HIS A 65 -8.07 -8.83 11.57
CA HIS A 65 -8.35 -8.22 12.87
C HIS A 65 -9.15 -6.91 12.78
N PHE A 66 -8.84 -6.07 11.81
CA PHE A 66 -9.51 -4.78 11.66
C PHE A 66 -10.71 -4.81 10.71
N LYS A 67 -10.74 -5.75 9.75
CA LYS A 67 -11.79 -5.90 8.71
C LYS A 67 -12.07 -4.57 7.99
N PRO A 68 -11.07 -3.97 7.34
CA PRO A 68 -11.23 -2.68 6.68
C PRO A 68 -12.10 -2.80 5.42
N ASP A 69 -12.82 -1.73 5.09
CA ASP A 69 -13.50 -1.58 3.80
C ASP A 69 -12.50 -1.32 2.67
N ILE A 70 -11.39 -0.65 2.99
CA ILE A 70 -10.35 -0.21 2.05
C ILE A 70 -8.97 -0.35 2.69
N VAL A 71 -8.02 -0.85 1.91
CA VAL A 71 -6.59 -0.87 2.26
C VAL A 71 -5.84 0.04 1.31
N ILE A 72 -5.02 0.93 1.87
CA ILE A 72 -4.17 1.87 1.14
C ILE A 72 -2.72 1.54 1.47
N ASN A 73 -1.88 1.35 0.48
CA ASN A 73 -0.44 1.35 0.65
C ASN A 73 0.08 2.78 0.48
N SER A 74 0.91 3.25 1.42
CA SER A 74 1.52 4.58 1.39
C SER A 74 2.99 4.50 1.79
N GLY A 75 3.85 5.13 1.00
CA GLY A 75 5.28 5.12 1.26
C GLY A 75 6.07 5.82 0.16
N ILE A 76 7.39 5.63 0.20
CA ILE A 76 8.31 6.16 -0.81
C ILE A 76 8.60 5.10 -1.87
N ALA A 77 8.86 5.54 -3.09
CA ALA A 77 9.30 4.69 -4.19
C ALA A 77 10.41 5.37 -4.98
N GLY A 78 11.27 4.60 -5.62
CA GLY A 78 12.23 5.10 -6.59
C GLY A 78 11.52 5.64 -7.83
N GLY A 79 11.80 6.88 -8.18
CA GLY A 79 11.25 7.47 -9.41
C GLY A 79 11.96 6.94 -10.65
N TYR A 80 11.20 6.67 -11.71
CA TYR A 80 11.70 6.28 -13.00
C TYR A 80 11.13 7.18 -14.11
N ASN A 81 11.94 7.42 -15.15
CA ASN A 81 11.56 8.17 -16.34
C ASN A 81 11.17 9.63 -16.02
N LYS A 82 9.87 9.96 -16.12
CA LYS A 82 9.36 11.34 -15.97
C LYS A 82 9.09 11.76 -14.52
N VAL A 83 9.15 10.81 -13.59
CA VAL A 83 8.91 11.09 -12.17
C VAL A 83 10.15 11.68 -11.53
N LYS A 84 9.99 12.82 -10.86
CA LYS A 84 11.07 13.54 -10.19
C LYS A 84 11.00 13.32 -8.68
N THR A 85 12.10 13.61 -8.00
CA THR A 85 12.12 13.62 -6.53
C THR A 85 11.03 14.53 -5.98
N LEU A 86 10.28 14.05 -5.01
CA LEU A 86 9.13 14.69 -4.36
C LEU A 86 7.84 14.76 -5.21
N ASP A 87 7.81 14.16 -6.38
CA ASP A 87 6.55 13.99 -7.07
C ASP A 87 5.64 13.02 -6.31
N LEU A 88 4.36 13.33 -6.22
CA LEU A 88 3.35 12.43 -5.71
C LEU A 88 2.91 11.50 -6.84
N VAL A 89 3.00 10.20 -6.60
CA VAL A 89 2.53 9.17 -7.54
C VAL A 89 1.28 8.49 -6.98
N ILE A 90 0.23 8.45 -7.77
CA ILE A 90 -0.97 7.65 -7.50
C ILE A 90 -0.91 6.43 -8.42
N ALA A 91 -0.94 5.22 -7.83
CA ALA A 91 -0.91 3.99 -8.59
C ALA A 91 -2.22 3.79 -9.38
N SER A 92 -2.14 3.61 -10.68
CA SER A 92 -3.23 3.05 -11.49
C SER A 92 -3.35 1.54 -11.28
N ASP A 93 -2.21 0.91 -11.08
CA ASP A 93 -2.04 -0.53 -10.88
C ASP A 93 -0.69 -0.81 -10.23
N VAL A 94 -0.52 -2.03 -9.75
CA VAL A 94 0.76 -2.52 -9.24
C VAL A 94 1.17 -3.78 -9.98
N ALA A 95 2.48 -4.04 -10.09
CA ALA A 95 3.00 -5.21 -10.77
C ALA A 95 4.28 -5.72 -10.10
N TYR A 96 4.57 -6.99 -10.32
CA TYR A 96 5.88 -7.54 -9.95
C TYR A 96 6.95 -7.12 -10.96
N TYR A 97 8.16 -6.91 -10.46
CA TYR A 97 9.32 -6.57 -11.28
C TYR A 97 10.37 -7.70 -11.31
N ASP A 98 10.35 -8.59 -10.34
CA ASP A 98 11.35 -9.64 -10.10
C ASP A 98 10.82 -11.06 -10.38
N VAL A 99 9.70 -11.20 -11.08
CA VAL A 99 9.14 -12.49 -11.48
C VAL A 99 9.50 -12.77 -12.93
N ASP A 100 10.21 -13.87 -13.17
CA ASP A 100 10.52 -14.37 -14.50
C ASP A 100 10.09 -15.84 -14.64
N LEU A 101 8.99 -16.05 -15.32
CA LEU A 101 8.46 -17.35 -15.71
C LEU A 101 8.37 -17.46 -17.25
N THR A 102 9.25 -16.76 -17.96
CA THR A 102 9.25 -16.76 -19.44
C THR A 102 9.56 -18.14 -20.01
N ALA A 103 10.31 -18.97 -19.29
CA ALA A 103 10.54 -20.38 -19.65
C ALA A 103 9.24 -21.21 -19.71
N ASP A 104 8.22 -20.81 -18.94
CA ASP A 104 6.88 -21.43 -18.91
C ASP A 104 5.88 -20.66 -19.77
N ASN A 105 6.35 -19.90 -20.76
CA ASN A 105 5.54 -19.06 -21.66
C ASN A 105 4.68 -18.01 -20.93
N GLN A 106 5.07 -17.58 -19.74
CA GLN A 106 4.45 -16.45 -19.07
C GLN A 106 5.10 -15.14 -19.51
N GLU A 107 4.36 -14.05 -19.47
CA GLU A 107 4.92 -12.72 -19.64
C GLU A 107 5.80 -12.35 -18.44
N PHE A 108 6.95 -11.71 -18.68
CA PHE A 108 7.81 -11.21 -17.59
C PHE A 108 7.02 -10.34 -16.62
N GLY A 109 7.16 -10.60 -15.32
CA GLY A 109 6.39 -9.96 -14.26
C GLY A 109 5.02 -10.60 -13.96
N ALA A 110 4.61 -11.62 -14.73
CA ALA A 110 3.36 -12.34 -14.48
C ALA A 110 3.60 -13.63 -13.70
N LEU A 111 2.74 -13.89 -12.71
CA LEU A 111 2.64 -15.19 -12.03
C LEU A 111 1.60 -16.07 -12.73
N GLN A 112 1.85 -17.37 -12.75
CA GLN A 112 0.91 -18.32 -13.35
C GLN A 112 -0.48 -18.21 -12.70
N GLY A 113 -1.50 -18.03 -13.53
CA GLY A 113 -2.90 -17.93 -13.07
C GLY A 113 -3.28 -16.57 -12.46
N LEU A 114 -2.37 -15.59 -12.43
CA LEU A 114 -2.64 -14.24 -11.95
C LEU A 114 -2.43 -13.20 -13.06
N PRO A 115 -3.11 -12.06 -13.00
CA PRO A 115 -2.84 -10.97 -13.92
C PRO A 115 -1.45 -10.38 -13.67
N LYS A 116 -0.80 -9.86 -14.70
CA LYS A 116 0.46 -9.12 -14.57
C LYS A 116 0.27 -7.81 -13.80
N TYR A 117 -0.81 -7.11 -14.08
CA TYR A 117 -1.15 -5.82 -13.44
C TYR A 117 -2.35 -6.01 -12.54
N PHE A 118 -2.21 -5.56 -11.31
CA PHE A 118 -3.28 -5.55 -10.30
C PHE A 118 -3.82 -4.13 -10.22
N PRO A 119 -5.02 -3.86 -10.76
CA PRO A 119 -5.56 -2.50 -10.82
C PRO A 119 -5.89 -1.97 -9.44
N ALA A 120 -5.67 -0.67 -9.23
CA ALA A 120 -6.14 0.03 -8.05
C ALA A 120 -7.67 0.07 -8.01
N SER A 121 -8.24 0.25 -6.82
CA SER A 121 -9.67 0.45 -6.66
C SER A 121 -10.13 1.66 -7.50
N LYS A 122 -11.04 1.44 -8.44
CA LYS A 122 -11.58 2.50 -9.31
C LYS A 122 -12.18 3.64 -8.50
N GLU A 123 -12.97 3.31 -7.47
CA GLU A 123 -13.59 4.30 -6.58
C GLU A 123 -12.54 5.15 -5.87
N MET A 124 -11.48 4.52 -5.34
CA MET A 124 -10.43 5.24 -4.63
C MET A 124 -9.58 6.08 -5.57
N LEU A 125 -9.33 5.57 -6.77
CA LEU A 125 -8.61 6.31 -7.80
C LEU A 125 -9.37 7.59 -8.20
N GLU A 126 -10.68 7.48 -8.46
CA GLU A 126 -11.53 8.63 -8.76
C GLU A 126 -11.57 9.65 -7.61
N LYS A 127 -11.67 9.18 -6.35
CA LYS A 127 -11.60 10.05 -5.17
C LYS A 127 -10.25 10.76 -5.05
N ALA A 128 -9.14 10.03 -5.27
CA ALA A 128 -7.81 10.61 -5.21
C ALA A 128 -7.62 11.67 -6.30
N GLN A 129 -7.97 11.38 -7.56
CA GLN A 129 -7.87 12.29 -8.69
C GLN A 129 -8.70 13.57 -8.49
N LYS A 130 -9.87 13.44 -7.87
CA LYS A 130 -10.75 14.60 -7.59
C LYS A 130 -10.22 15.52 -6.49
N ASN A 131 -9.50 14.98 -5.51
CA ASN A 131 -9.11 15.71 -4.30
C ASN A 131 -7.62 16.06 -4.24
N VAL A 132 -6.78 15.41 -5.03
CA VAL A 132 -5.33 15.61 -5.06
C VAL A 132 -4.95 16.42 -6.30
N LYS A 133 -4.14 17.44 -6.11
CA LYS A 133 -3.58 18.26 -7.20
C LYS A 133 -2.10 17.91 -7.39
N ASN A 134 -1.61 18.05 -8.63
CA ASN A 134 -0.19 17.85 -8.95
C ASN A 134 0.32 16.44 -8.59
N TYR A 135 -0.20 15.43 -9.24
CA TYR A 135 0.24 14.05 -9.11
C TYR A 135 0.61 13.45 -10.47
N CYS A 136 1.42 12.40 -10.45
CA CYS A 136 1.63 11.51 -11.57
C CYS A 136 0.76 10.27 -11.39
N LEU A 137 0.15 9.80 -12.46
CA LEU A 137 -0.55 8.52 -12.49
C LEU A 137 0.35 7.49 -13.19
N GLY A 138 0.49 6.30 -12.60
CA GLY A 138 1.32 5.27 -13.19
C GLY A 138 1.32 3.95 -12.44
N THR A 139 1.98 2.96 -13.01
CA THR A 139 2.19 1.66 -12.38
C THR A 139 3.27 1.75 -11.30
N ILE A 140 2.98 1.21 -10.11
CA ILE A 140 3.99 0.98 -9.09
C ILE A 140 4.47 -0.47 -9.22
N ILE A 141 5.78 -0.64 -9.35
CA ILE A 141 6.38 -1.98 -9.43
C ILE A 141 7.03 -2.35 -8.10
N THR A 142 7.03 -3.63 -7.76
CA THR A 142 7.61 -4.16 -6.53
C THR A 142 8.57 -5.31 -6.80
N ALA A 143 9.66 -5.33 -6.03
CA ALA A 143 10.64 -6.40 -6.01
C ALA A 143 11.17 -6.58 -4.59
N ASP A 144 11.79 -7.73 -4.32
CA ASP A 144 12.53 -7.99 -3.07
C ASP A 144 14.05 -7.90 -3.28
N VAL A 145 14.49 -7.56 -4.49
CA VAL A 145 15.90 -7.41 -4.88
C VAL A 145 16.11 -6.11 -5.65
#